data_42bb0adce47f54f83e39ee9e6b73aa5d
#
_entry.id   42bb0adce47f54f83e39ee9e6b73aa5d
#
_cell.length_a   1.000
_cell.length_b   1.000
_cell.length_c   1.000
_cell.angle_alpha   90.00
_cell.angle_beta   90.00
_cell.angle_gamma   90.00
#
_symmetry.space_group_name_H-M   'P 1'
#
loop_
_entity.id
_entity.type
_entity.pdbx_description
1 polymer ?
#
loop_
_entity_poly.entity_id
_entity_poly.type
_entity_poly.pdbx_seq_one_letter_code
_entity_poly.pdbx_strand_id
1 'polypeptide(L)'
;MRFTLLSLMLLVSACVVPEPEQSSLPAKHDTATVPASTTNPPPTTPVSSTTVATVPESSSTLVVSESTTTSPSVEVVLIAPEQEGGYDRKLFKHWSDLDKDGCDTRREVLIEESRTPVTVGSSCSLTGGSWYSAFDGIETNDPSKFDVDHMVPLKEAWDSGAWEWDPERRQAFANDMSIPESLIAVSASSNRSKGARDPAEWLPPRQEFHCQYVDAWTEVKKLWNLSMDQAEHDAITEVRANC
;
A
#
# COMPACT_ATOMS: atom_id res chain seq x y z
N MET A 1 14.58 56.32 -49.97
CA MET A 1 13.80 55.46 -49.08
C MET A 1 14.26 55.74 -47.64
N ARG A 2 13.42 56.38 -46.83
CA ARG A 2 13.72 56.74 -45.42
C ARG A 2 13.10 55.67 -44.50
N PHE A 3 13.90 54.99 -43.71
CA PHE A 3 13.43 54.10 -42.67
C PHE A 3 13.30 54.88 -41.37
N THR A 4 12.10 54.94 -40.84
CA THR A 4 11.78 55.56 -39.52
C THR A 4 11.85 54.48 -38.47
N LEU A 5 12.78 54.60 -37.50
CA LEU A 5 12.85 53.77 -36.31
C LEU A 5 11.81 54.24 -35.31
N LEU A 6 10.90 53.37 -34.96
CA LEU A 6 9.91 53.56 -33.88
C LEU A 6 10.48 52.95 -32.60
N SER A 7 10.80 53.83 -31.64
CA SER A 7 11.32 53.46 -30.32
C SER A 7 10.15 53.09 -29.39
N LEU A 8 10.06 51.85 -28.90
CA LEU A 8 9.03 51.39 -27.95
C LEU A 8 9.59 51.51 -26.54
N MET A 9 9.10 52.47 -25.77
CA MET A 9 9.38 52.61 -24.33
C MET A 9 8.54 51.60 -23.53
N LEU A 10 9.18 50.66 -22.84
CA LEU A 10 8.55 49.78 -21.82
C LEU A 10 8.51 50.50 -20.48
N LEU A 11 7.32 50.79 -20.01
CA LEU A 11 7.06 51.23 -18.64
C LEU A 11 7.05 50.03 -17.70
N VAL A 12 8.03 49.90 -16.83
CA VAL A 12 8.06 48.90 -15.74
C VAL A 12 7.32 49.51 -14.56
N SER A 13 6.16 48.97 -14.26
CA SER A 13 5.37 49.27 -13.04
C SER A 13 5.84 48.38 -11.90
N ALA A 14 6.50 48.95 -10.91
CA ALA A 14 6.91 48.23 -9.69
C ALA A 14 5.71 48.14 -8.72
N CYS A 15 5.20 46.93 -8.50
CA CYS A 15 4.27 46.65 -7.40
C CYS A 15 5.06 46.51 -6.11
N VAL A 16 4.84 47.42 -5.18
CA VAL A 16 5.32 47.34 -3.80
C VAL A 16 4.39 46.42 -3.02
N VAL A 17 4.93 45.30 -2.49
CA VAL A 17 4.23 44.39 -1.59
C VAL A 17 4.45 44.87 -0.14
N PRO A 18 3.40 45.07 0.69
CA PRO A 18 3.60 45.39 2.11
C PRO A 18 4.00 44.15 2.91
N GLU A 19 4.95 44.34 3.80
CA GLU A 19 5.49 43.39 4.76
C GLU A 19 4.48 43.12 5.90
N PRO A 20 4.27 41.88 6.38
CA PRO A 20 3.35 41.61 7.48
C PRO A 20 3.99 41.93 8.84
N GLU A 21 3.27 42.69 9.63
CA GLU A 21 3.57 43.05 11.04
C GLU A 21 3.71 41.79 11.93
N GLN A 22 4.80 41.69 12.66
CA GLN A 22 5.03 40.71 13.71
C GLN A 22 4.23 41.04 14.96
N SER A 23 3.17 40.27 15.21
CA SER A 23 2.44 40.32 16.49
C SER A 23 3.12 39.40 17.51
N SER A 24 3.71 39.98 18.54
CA SER A 24 4.27 39.30 19.70
C SER A 24 3.18 38.87 20.68
N LEU A 25 3.08 37.55 20.97
CA LEU A 25 2.27 37.01 22.05
C LEU A 25 3.14 36.63 23.27
N PRO A 26 2.66 36.86 24.51
CA PRO A 26 3.43 36.58 25.72
C PRO A 26 3.39 35.10 26.12
N ALA A 27 4.52 34.58 26.57
CA ALA A 27 4.68 33.25 27.15
C ALA A 27 3.95 33.16 28.50
N LYS A 28 3.13 32.12 28.67
CA LYS A 28 2.69 31.65 29.99
C LYS A 28 3.31 30.26 30.25
N HIS A 29 4.16 30.24 31.27
CA HIS A 29 4.62 29.02 31.92
C HIS A 29 3.50 28.50 32.81
N ASP A 30 3.04 27.27 32.56
CA ASP A 30 2.34 26.46 33.54
C ASP A 30 3.04 25.11 33.67
N THR A 31 3.60 24.92 34.84
CA THR A 31 4.28 23.71 35.30
C THR A 31 3.22 22.70 35.72
N ALA A 32 2.97 21.65 34.96
CA ALA A 32 2.12 20.55 35.36
C ALA A 32 2.98 19.36 35.84
N THR A 33 2.81 19.04 37.11
CA THR A 33 3.40 17.94 37.87
C THR A 33 2.80 16.62 37.40
N VAL A 34 3.66 15.67 37.01
CA VAL A 34 3.28 14.28 36.62
C VAL A 34 3.09 13.44 37.88
N PRO A 35 1.98 12.72 38.10
CA PRO A 35 1.88 11.71 39.12
C PRO A 35 2.46 10.38 38.65
N ALA A 36 3.25 9.75 39.50
CA ALA A 36 3.86 8.44 39.31
C ALA A 36 2.82 7.33 39.16
N SER A 37 2.92 6.52 38.10
CA SER A 37 2.09 5.35 37.88
C SER A 37 2.76 4.13 38.48
N THR A 38 2.07 3.50 39.44
CA THR A 38 2.45 2.26 40.13
C THR A 38 2.25 1.07 39.21
N THR A 39 3.32 0.32 38.98
CA THR A 39 3.34 -0.96 38.26
C THR A 39 2.79 -2.07 39.16
N ASN A 40 1.73 -2.75 38.73
CA ASN A 40 1.30 -4.04 39.27
C ASN A 40 1.86 -5.19 38.42
N PRO A 41 2.37 -6.28 39.03
CA PRO A 41 2.82 -7.45 38.28
C PRO A 41 1.64 -8.35 37.88
N PRO A 42 1.79 -9.17 36.80
CA PRO A 42 0.74 -10.04 36.30
C PRO A 42 0.52 -11.28 37.19
N PRO A 43 -0.68 -11.88 37.20
CA PRO A 43 -1.00 -13.05 38.01
C PRO A 43 -0.43 -14.34 37.42
N THR A 44 0.21 -15.13 38.29
CA THR A 44 0.68 -16.48 38.02
C THR A 44 -0.49 -17.48 38.02
N THR A 45 -0.62 -18.25 36.95
CA THR A 45 -1.53 -19.39 36.82
C THR A 45 -0.93 -20.64 37.47
N PRO A 46 -1.69 -21.46 38.18
CA PRO A 46 -1.20 -22.70 38.75
C PRO A 46 -1.17 -23.85 37.75
N VAL A 47 -0.08 -24.63 37.83
CA VAL A 47 0.14 -25.85 37.07
C VAL A 47 -0.69 -26.97 37.67
N SER A 48 -1.57 -27.63 36.90
CA SER A 48 -2.33 -28.79 37.29
C SER A 48 -1.60 -30.06 36.88
N SER A 49 -1.30 -30.90 37.89
CA SER A 49 -0.63 -32.21 37.71
C SER A 49 -1.60 -33.22 37.08
N THR A 50 -1.17 -33.90 36.05
CA THR A 50 -1.93 -34.99 35.42
C THR A 50 -1.45 -36.33 35.90
N THR A 51 -2.39 -37.09 36.42
CA THR A 51 -2.26 -38.46 36.91
C THR A 51 -2.14 -39.43 35.72
N VAL A 52 -1.18 -40.36 35.86
CA VAL A 52 -0.95 -41.47 34.94
C VAL A 52 -2.01 -42.56 35.18
N ALA A 53 -2.68 -42.99 34.09
CA ALA A 53 -3.50 -44.21 34.10
C ALA A 53 -3.00 -45.20 33.03
N THR A 54 -2.88 -46.43 33.48
CA THR A 54 -2.29 -47.61 32.88
C THR A 54 -3.11 -48.19 31.71
N VAL A 55 -2.38 -48.72 30.71
CA VAL A 55 -2.82 -49.43 29.50
C VAL A 55 -3.54 -50.75 29.81
N PRO A 56 -4.44 -51.24 28.91
CA PRO A 56 -4.30 -52.59 28.41
C PRO A 56 -4.15 -52.66 26.89
N GLU A 57 -3.24 -53.52 26.53
CA GLU A 57 -2.86 -54.02 25.20
C GLU A 57 -4.00 -54.78 24.55
N SER A 58 -4.30 -54.53 23.26
CA SER A 58 -4.93 -55.53 22.40
C SER A 58 -4.74 -55.23 20.91
N SER A 59 -4.07 -56.12 20.24
CA SER A 59 -4.12 -56.61 18.85
C SER A 59 -4.19 -55.66 17.67
N SER A 60 -3.12 -55.68 16.92
CA SER A 60 -2.90 -55.66 15.49
C SER A 60 -4.12 -55.48 14.58
N THR A 61 -4.08 -54.42 13.82
CA THR A 61 -4.47 -54.41 12.39
C THR A 61 -3.55 -53.42 11.67
N LEU A 62 -2.75 -53.89 10.75
CA LEU A 62 -1.89 -53.10 9.88
C LEU A 62 -2.80 -52.23 8.95
N VAL A 63 -3.03 -51.01 9.32
CA VAL A 63 -3.53 -49.99 8.40
C VAL A 63 -2.31 -49.39 7.75
N VAL A 64 -2.14 -49.67 6.45
CA VAL A 64 -1.19 -48.99 5.60
C VAL A 64 -1.65 -47.53 5.54
N SER A 65 -1.04 -46.65 6.34
CA SER A 65 -1.17 -45.22 6.16
C SER A 65 -0.46 -44.86 4.85
N GLU A 66 -1.24 -44.62 3.82
CA GLU A 66 -0.76 -43.84 2.69
C GLU A 66 -0.36 -42.48 3.24
N SER A 67 0.92 -42.26 3.38
CA SER A 67 1.49 -40.93 3.58
C SER A 67 1.23 -40.17 2.28
N THR A 68 0.15 -39.42 2.24
CA THR A 68 -0.02 -38.35 1.24
C THR A 68 1.10 -37.33 1.49
N THR A 69 2.19 -37.51 0.76
CA THR A 69 3.21 -36.48 0.61
C THR A 69 2.54 -35.32 -0.12
N THR A 70 2.02 -34.37 0.62
CA THR A 70 1.60 -33.08 0.05
C THR A 70 2.87 -32.40 -0.42
N SER A 71 3.19 -32.59 -1.70
CA SER A 71 4.16 -31.75 -2.40
C SER A 71 3.68 -30.31 -2.25
N PRO A 72 4.55 -29.34 -1.90
CA PRO A 72 4.13 -27.94 -1.93
C PRO A 72 3.66 -27.65 -3.35
N SER A 73 2.36 -27.42 -3.52
CA SER A 73 1.82 -26.93 -4.79
C SER A 73 2.48 -25.57 -5.02
N VAL A 74 3.30 -25.47 -6.05
CA VAL A 74 3.73 -24.18 -6.56
C VAL A 74 2.45 -23.50 -7.02
N GLU A 75 2.04 -22.50 -6.28
CA GLU A 75 0.83 -21.73 -6.57
C GLU A 75 1.11 -20.88 -7.81
N VAL A 76 0.63 -21.36 -8.96
CA VAL A 76 0.80 -20.74 -10.27
C VAL A 76 -0.41 -19.85 -10.52
N VAL A 77 -0.18 -18.60 -10.92
CA VAL A 77 -1.27 -17.72 -11.33
C VAL A 77 -1.96 -18.29 -12.56
N LEU A 78 -3.29 -18.37 -12.55
CA LEU A 78 -4.09 -18.87 -13.66
C LEU A 78 -4.02 -17.89 -14.84
N ILE A 79 -3.80 -18.39 -16.05
CA ILE A 79 -3.94 -17.59 -17.27
C ILE A 79 -5.37 -17.73 -17.78
N ALA A 80 -6.11 -16.63 -17.86
CA ALA A 80 -7.49 -16.57 -18.31
C ALA A 80 -7.79 -15.24 -18.99
N PRO A 81 -8.77 -15.17 -19.91
CA PRO A 81 -9.24 -13.91 -20.46
C PRO A 81 -9.80 -13.00 -19.37
N GLU A 82 -9.64 -11.72 -19.51
CA GLU A 82 -10.22 -10.71 -18.64
C GLU A 82 -11.74 -10.63 -18.77
N GLN A 83 -12.39 -10.21 -17.67
CA GLN A 83 -13.81 -9.87 -17.64
C GLN A 83 -14.03 -8.48 -18.24
N GLU A 84 -14.75 -8.39 -19.34
CA GLU A 84 -15.10 -7.11 -19.94
C GLU A 84 -16.26 -6.41 -19.20
N GLY A 85 -16.03 -5.16 -18.84
CA GLY A 85 -17.05 -4.26 -18.33
C GLY A 85 -17.53 -4.54 -16.91
N GLY A 86 -18.57 -3.82 -16.50
CA GLY A 86 -19.20 -3.97 -15.17
C GLY A 86 -18.42 -3.36 -14.00
N TYR A 87 -17.20 -2.88 -14.19
CA TYR A 87 -16.42 -2.26 -13.13
C TYR A 87 -17.03 -0.94 -12.66
N ASP A 88 -17.21 -0.81 -11.36
CA ASP A 88 -17.41 0.47 -10.67
C ASP A 88 -16.49 0.53 -9.45
N ARG A 89 -15.64 1.55 -9.36
CA ARG A 89 -14.72 1.74 -8.22
C ARG A 89 -15.44 1.72 -6.88
N LYS A 90 -16.71 2.12 -6.82
CA LYS A 90 -17.53 2.12 -5.60
C LYS A 90 -17.82 0.71 -5.06
N LEU A 91 -17.67 -0.33 -5.89
CA LEU A 91 -17.80 -1.72 -5.47
C LEU A 91 -16.65 -2.15 -4.55
N PHE A 92 -15.53 -1.42 -4.58
CA PHE A 92 -14.39 -1.60 -3.70
C PHE A 92 -14.39 -0.49 -2.65
N LYS A 93 -14.79 -0.80 -1.42
CA LYS A 93 -14.75 0.15 -0.31
C LYS A 93 -13.30 0.30 0.18
N HIS A 94 -12.53 1.12 -0.52
CA HIS A 94 -11.13 1.43 -0.22
C HIS A 94 -11.02 2.57 0.81
N TRP A 95 -9.83 2.71 1.40
CA TRP A 95 -9.48 3.70 2.42
C TRP A 95 -10.41 3.64 3.64
N SER A 96 -10.63 2.40 4.13
CA SER A 96 -11.40 2.16 5.34
C SER A 96 -10.50 2.29 6.58
N ASP A 97 -11.05 2.82 7.66
CA ASP A 97 -10.47 2.72 9.00
C ASP A 97 -10.98 1.39 9.59
N LEU A 98 -10.17 0.33 9.44
CA LEU A 98 -10.58 -1.04 9.79
C LEU A 98 -10.42 -1.35 11.27
N ASP A 99 -9.38 -0.83 11.92
CA ASP A 99 -9.08 -1.03 13.34
C ASP A 99 -9.69 0.04 14.24
N LYS A 100 -10.24 1.11 13.64
CA LYS A 100 -10.95 2.23 14.28
C LYS A 100 -10.05 3.09 15.18
N ASP A 101 -8.81 3.27 14.78
CA ASP A 101 -7.86 4.15 15.44
C ASP A 101 -7.98 5.62 14.99
N GLY A 102 -8.77 5.89 13.94
CA GLY A 102 -9.02 7.20 13.33
C GLY A 102 -8.18 7.48 12.09
N CYS A 103 -7.32 6.55 11.70
CA CYS A 103 -6.59 6.56 10.44
C CYS A 103 -7.26 5.63 9.41
N ASP A 104 -7.40 6.08 8.19
CA ASP A 104 -7.80 5.19 7.10
C ASP A 104 -6.56 4.47 6.54
N THR A 105 -6.75 3.33 5.88
CA THR A 105 -5.68 2.51 5.30
C THR A 105 -4.67 3.33 4.47
N ARG A 106 -5.13 4.36 3.73
CA ARG A 106 -4.21 5.22 2.97
C ARG A 106 -3.22 5.96 3.89
N ARG A 107 -3.68 6.43 5.04
CA ARG A 107 -2.83 7.12 6.01
C ARG A 107 -1.91 6.17 6.73
N GLU A 108 -2.38 4.96 7.02
CA GLU A 108 -1.57 3.91 7.63
C GLU A 108 -0.39 3.53 6.74
N VAL A 109 -0.60 3.31 5.44
CA VAL A 109 0.49 3.08 4.48
C VAL A 109 1.48 4.24 4.45
N LEU A 110 1.00 5.50 4.44
CA LEU A 110 1.89 6.67 4.47
C LEU A 110 2.67 6.79 5.78
N ILE A 111 2.12 6.33 6.91
CA ILE A 111 2.84 6.30 8.20
C ILE A 111 3.91 5.21 8.15
N GLU A 112 3.57 4.01 7.69
CA GLU A 112 4.45 2.85 7.65
C GLU A 112 5.63 3.05 6.69
N GLU A 113 5.38 3.59 5.49
CA GLU A 113 6.41 3.77 4.47
C GLU A 113 7.24 5.05 4.62
N SER A 114 6.96 5.86 5.64
CA SER A 114 7.77 7.06 5.86
C SER A 114 9.17 6.72 6.31
N ARG A 115 10.18 7.21 5.60
CA ARG A 115 11.61 7.03 5.90
C ARG A 115 12.10 7.79 7.14
N THR A 116 11.32 8.76 7.62
CA THR A 116 11.61 9.55 8.82
C THR A 116 10.35 9.62 9.69
N PRO A 117 10.47 9.87 11.01
CA PRO A 117 9.33 9.87 11.91
C PRO A 117 8.21 10.80 11.46
N VAL A 118 6.98 10.28 11.48
CA VAL A 118 5.74 11.02 11.23
C VAL A 118 5.08 11.37 12.55
N THR A 119 4.54 12.58 12.66
CA THR A 119 3.66 12.98 13.76
C THR A 119 2.22 12.88 13.29
N VAL A 120 1.43 12.05 13.98
CA VAL A 120 0.01 11.87 13.71
C VAL A 120 -0.78 12.82 14.61
N GLY A 121 -1.50 13.76 14.01
CA GLY A 121 -2.37 14.73 14.69
C GLY A 121 -3.83 14.29 14.71
N SER A 122 -4.70 15.22 15.13
CA SER A 122 -6.15 14.97 15.14
C SER A 122 -6.67 14.59 13.75
N SER A 123 -7.66 13.69 13.71
CA SER A 123 -8.24 13.17 12.46
C SER A 123 -7.18 12.59 11.51
N CYS A 124 -6.16 11.95 12.10
CA CYS A 124 -5.04 11.35 11.39
C CYS A 124 -4.34 12.30 10.38
N SER A 125 -4.15 13.56 10.76
CA SER A 125 -3.36 14.50 9.99
C SER A 125 -1.87 14.20 10.16
N LEU A 126 -1.15 14.05 9.03
CA LEU A 126 0.27 13.69 9.04
C LEU A 126 1.15 14.93 8.89
N THR A 127 2.16 15.07 9.78
CA THR A 127 3.19 16.11 9.70
C THR A 127 4.57 15.52 9.93
N GLY A 128 5.59 16.14 9.34
CA GLY A 128 6.90 15.49 9.25
C GLY A 128 6.88 14.35 8.22
N GLY A 129 7.80 13.41 8.37
CA GLY A 129 7.93 12.29 7.43
C GLY A 129 8.71 12.64 6.17
N SER A 130 9.13 11.61 5.47
CA SER A 130 9.69 11.70 4.12
C SER A 130 9.39 10.43 3.36
N TRP A 131 9.04 10.55 2.10
CA TRP A 131 8.62 9.43 1.25
C TRP A 131 9.45 9.37 -0.02
N TYR A 132 9.60 8.16 -0.54
CA TYR A 132 10.30 7.88 -1.78
C TYR A 132 9.44 7.00 -2.67
N SER A 133 9.22 7.43 -3.88
CA SER A 133 8.51 6.65 -4.89
C SER A 133 9.46 5.67 -5.59
N ALA A 134 9.24 4.38 -5.41
CA ALA A 134 9.99 3.35 -6.10
C ALA A 134 9.75 3.36 -7.63
N PHE A 135 8.62 3.90 -8.08
CA PHE A 135 8.25 3.92 -9.50
C PHE A 135 9.10 4.89 -10.34
N ASP A 136 9.52 6.00 -9.76
CA ASP A 136 10.20 7.09 -10.52
C ASP A 136 11.37 7.75 -9.76
N GLY A 137 11.65 7.33 -8.53
CA GLY A 137 12.75 7.86 -7.73
C GLY A 137 12.48 9.23 -7.10
N ILE A 138 11.26 9.74 -7.16
CA ILE A 138 10.91 11.04 -6.56
C ILE A 138 10.87 10.92 -5.03
N GLU A 139 11.43 11.93 -4.35
CA GLU A 139 11.38 12.08 -2.90
C GLU A 139 10.57 13.33 -2.51
N THR A 140 9.87 13.25 -1.37
CA THR A 140 9.11 14.38 -0.84
C THR A 140 8.98 14.31 0.68
N ASN A 141 8.86 15.49 1.32
CA ASN A 141 8.44 15.63 2.72
C ASN A 141 6.98 16.06 2.85
N ASP A 142 6.24 16.14 1.73
CA ASP A 142 4.84 16.52 1.68
C ASP A 142 3.99 15.31 1.30
N PRO A 143 3.25 14.69 2.25
CA PRO A 143 2.43 13.50 1.97
C PRO A 143 1.31 13.76 0.94
N SER A 144 0.94 15.02 0.68
CA SER A 144 -0.06 15.36 -0.33
C SER A 144 0.43 15.19 -1.77
N LYS A 145 1.75 15.05 -1.98
CA LYS A 145 2.37 14.80 -3.29
C LYS A 145 2.42 13.33 -3.66
N PHE A 146 2.14 12.46 -2.70
CA PHE A 146 2.12 11.02 -2.89
C PHE A 146 0.69 10.50 -2.85
N ASP A 147 0.41 9.57 -3.74
CA ASP A 147 -0.76 8.70 -3.68
C ASP A 147 -0.34 7.36 -3.06
N VAL A 148 -1.30 6.61 -2.53
CA VAL A 148 -1.14 5.19 -2.24
C VAL A 148 -1.75 4.43 -3.41
N ASP A 149 -0.93 3.65 -4.07
CA ASP A 149 -1.30 2.84 -5.22
C ASP A 149 -1.63 1.41 -4.78
N HIS A 150 -2.66 0.83 -5.38
CA HIS A 150 -2.87 -0.61 -5.34
C HIS A 150 -1.93 -1.24 -6.35
N MET A 151 -1.00 -2.11 -5.93
CA MET A 151 -0.03 -2.76 -6.84
C MET A 151 -0.76 -3.38 -8.02
N VAL A 152 -1.80 -4.18 -7.78
CA VAL A 152 -2.78 -4.58 -8.78
C VAL A 152 -3.97 -3.63 -8.67
N PRO A 153 -4.22 -2.75 -9.66
CA PRO A 153 -5.31 -1.78 -9.64
C PRO A 153 -6.68 -2.42 -9.40
N LEU A 154 -7.60 -1.69 -8.75
CA LEU A 154 -8.94 -2.22 -8.46
C LEU A 154 -9.71 -2.64 -9.71
N LYS A 155 -9.49 -1.93 -10.84
CA LYS A 155 -10.09 -2.32 -12.12
C LYS A 155 -9.46 -3.59 -12.65
N GLU A 156 -8.15 -3.67 -12.62
CA GLU A 156 -7.40 -4.85 -13.02
C GLU A 156 -7.79 -6.08 -12.18
N ALA A 157 -7.89 -5.91 -10.87
CA ALA A 157 -8.40 -6.98 -10.01
C ALA A 157 -9.82 -7.41 -10.39
N TRP A 158 -10.70 -6.43 -10.76
CA TRP A 158 -12.04 -6.75 -11.25
C TRP A 158 -11.97 -7.61 -12.50
N ASP A 159 -11.22 -7.19 -13.51
CA ASP A 159 -11.10 -7.87 -14.79
C ASP A 159 -10.47 -9.27 -14.63
N SER A 160 -9.62 -9.44 -13.62
CA SER A 160 -8.89 -10.69 -13.28
C SER A 160 -9.63 -11.65 -12.33
N GLY A 161 -10.90 -11.38 -11.97
CA GLY A 161 -11.69 -12.30 -11.14
C GLY A 161 -12.44 -11.69 -9.95
N ALA A 162 -12.10 -10.47 -9.50
CA ALA A 162 -12.78 -9.85 -8.37
C ALA A 162 -14.25 -9.46 -8.67
N TRP A 163 -14.69 -9.55 -9.90
CA TRP A 163 -16.09 -9.40 -10.30
C TRP A 163 -17.00 -10.48 -9.67
N GLU A 164 -16.45 -11.67 -9.40
CA GLU A 164 -17.16 -12.76 -8.72
C GLU A 164 -17.18 -12.62 -7.18
N TRP A 165 -16.37 -11.73 -6.61
CA TRP A 165 -16.25 -11.62 -5.16
C TRP A 165 -17.46 -10.93 -4.53
N ASP A 166 -17.74 -11.28 -3.27
CA ASP A 166 -18.65 -10.51 -2.44
C ASP A 166 -18.06 -9.12 -2.07
N PRO A 167 -18.90 -8.20 -1.58
CA PRO A 167 -18.45 -6.85 -1.21
C PRO A 167 -17.39 -6.85 -0.11
N GLU A 168 -17.44 -7.78 0.82
CA GLU A 168 -16.54 -7.93 1.96
C GLU A 168 -15.13 -8.29 1.46
N ARG A 169 -15.02 -9.23 0.53
CA ARG A 169 -13.74 -9.63 -0.08
C ARG A 169 -13.14 -8.50 -0.91
N ARG A 170 -13.97 -7.78 -1.68
CA ARG A 170 -13.50 -6.58 -2.41
C ARG A 170 -13.02 -5.47 -1.48
N GLN A 171 -13.68 -5.27 -0.33
CA GLN A 171 -13.22 -4.32 0.69
C GLN A 171 -11.90 -4.78 1.31
N ALA A 172 -11.76 -6.06 1.63
CA ALA A 172 -10.53 -6.62 2.18
C ALA A 172 -9.35 -6.43 1.22
N PHE A 173 -9.51 -6.76 -0.06
CA PHE A 173 -8.51 -6.51 -1.10
C PHE A 173 -8.10 -5.03 -1.19
N ALA A 174 -9.09 -4.14 -1.21
CA ALA A 174 -8.85 -2.71 -1.38
C ALA A 174 -8.16 -2.03 -0.19
N ASN A 175 -8.02 -2.73 0.94
CA ASN A 175 -7.39 -2.24 2.17
C ASN A 175 -6.34 -3.25 2.70
N ASP A 176 -5.81 -4.10 1.83
CA ASP A 176 -4.90 -5.15 2.24
C ASP A 176 -3.50 -4.58 2.54
N MET A 177 -3.09 -4.71 3.79
CA MET A 177 -1.74 -4.39 4.29
C MET A 177 -1.02 -5.65 4.80
N SER A 178 -1.52 -6.85 4.45
CA SER A 178 -0.94 -8.12 4.92
C SER A 178 0.44 -8.40 4.31
N ILE A 179 0.70 -7.86 3.13
CA ILE A 179 2.02 -7.82 2.51
C ILE A 179 2.34 -6.38 2.08
N PRO A 180 3.59 -5.93 2.22
CA PRO A 180 4.00 -4.55 1.88
C PRO A 180 3.75 -4.19 0.41
N GLU A 181 3.67 -5.18 -0.46
CA GLU A 181 3.51 -5.01 -1.89
C GLU A 181 2.07 -4.72 -2.32
N SER A 182 1.06 -5.01 -1.48
CA SER A 182 -0.36 -4.80 -1.85
C SER A 182 -0.69 -3.34 -2.09
N LEU A 183 -0.19 -2.47 -1.20
CA LEU A 183 -0.38 -1.02 -1.24
C LEU A 183 0.99 -0.34 -1.09
N ILE A 184 1.27 0.65 -1.93
CA ILE A 184 2.57 1.31 -1.95
C ILE A 184 2.43 2.83 -2.12
N ALA A 185 3.18 3.60 -1.32
CA ALA A 185 3.24 5.06 -1.46
C ALA A 185 4.14 5.46 -2.63
N VAL A 186 3.58 6.11 -3.63
CA VAL A 186 4.28 6.52 -4.85
C VAL A 186 3.95 7.95 -5.22
N SER A 187 4.75 8.55 -6.10
CA SER A 187 4.44 9.87 -6.63
C SER A 187 3.07 9.89 -7.31
N ALA A 188 2.29 10.95 -7.07
CA ALA A 188 0.97 11.09 -7.70
C ALA A 188 1.03 11.13 -9.23
N SER A 189 2.16 11.55 -9.82
CA SER A 189 2.39 11.53 -11.26
C SER A 189 2.48 10.11 -11.81
N SER A 190 3.28 9.25 -11.19
CA SER A 190 3.45 7.87 -11.62
C SER A 190 2.20 7.03 -11.37
N ASN A 191 1.52 7.22 -10.21
CA ASN A 191 0.25 6.55 -9.95
C ASN A 191 -0.80 6.87 -11.02
N ARG A 192 -0.97 8.15 -11.39
CA ARG A 192 -1.91 8.56 -12.45
C ARG A 192 -1.47 8.10 -13.82
N SER A 193 -0.16 8.02 -14.08
CA SER A 193 0.39 7.46 -15.31
C SER A 193 0.09 5.97 -15.42
N LYS A 194 0.21 5.21 -14.34
CA LYS A 194 -0.15 3.79 -14.29
C LYS A 194 -1.64 3.59 -14.52
N GLY A 195 -2.48 4.27 -13.74
CA GLY A 195 -3.94 4.13 -13.85
C GLY A 195 -4.42 2.71 -13.52
N ALA A 196 -5.13 2.09 -14.46
CA ALA A 196 -5.62 0.73 -14.32
C ALA A 196 -4.84 -0.30 -15.14
N ARG A 197 -3.70 0.09 -15.70
CA ARG A 197 -2.93 -0.72 -16.64
C ARG A 197 -2.12 -1.79 -15.94
N ASP A 198 -2.01 -2.93 -16.60
CA ASP A 198 -1.19 -4.07 -16.25
C ASP A 198 0.27 -3.92 -16.72
N PRO A 199 1.17 -4.87 -16.43
CA PRO A 199 2.57 -4.84 -16.89
C PRO A 199 2.79 -4.90 -18.40
N ALA A 200 1.83 -5.37 -19.19
CA ALA A 200 1.93 -5.31 -20.66
C ALA A 200 1.67 -3.91 -21.20
N GLU A 201 0.91 -3.11 -20.48
CA GLU A 201 0.53 -1.75 -20.89
C GLU A 201 1.37 -0.66 -20.22
N TRP A 202 1.91 -0.93 -19.03
CA TRP A 202 2.67 0.03 -18.25
C TRP A 202 3.69 -0.63 -17.32
N LEU A 203 4.91 -0.11 -17.32
CA LEU A 203 5.94 -0.39 -16.33
C LEU A 203 6.40 0.91 -15.67
N PRO A 204 6.90 0.86 -14.42
CA PRO A 204 7.48 2.02 -13.76
C PRO A 204 8.55 2.70 -14.63
N PRO A 205 8.63 4.04 -14.66
CA PRO A 205 9.69 4.75 -15.38
C PRO A 205 11.11 4.35 -14.95
N ARG A 206 11.26 3.92 -13.70
CA ARG A 206 12.54 3.49 -13.14
C ARG A 206 12.76 2.01 -13.42
N GLN A 207 13.64 1.72 -14.39
CA GLN A 207 13.91 0.35 -14.84
C GLN A 207 14.47 -0.56 -13.74
N GLU A 208 15.25 -0.03 -12.80
CA GLU A 208 15.81 -0.81 -11.68
C GLU A 208 14.73 -1.37 -10.75
N PHE A 209 13.51 -0.88 -10.83
CA PHE A 209 12.38 -1.39 -10.06
C PHE A 209 11.54 -2.42 -10.82
N HIS A 210 11.77 -2.66 -12.10
CA HIS A 210 10.93 -3.55 -12.91
C HIS A 210 10.84 -4.97 -12.35
N CYS A 211 11.98 -5.55 -11.93
CA CYS A 211 11.99 -6.91 -11.36
C CYS A 211 11.14 -7.00 -10.10
N GLN A 212 11.32 -6.07 -9.17
CA GLN A 212 10.54 -6.01 -7.94
C GLN A 212 9.06 -5.74 -8.22
N TYR A 213 8.76 -4.88 -9.21
CA TYR A 213 7.39 -4.55 -9.60
C TYR A 213 6.62 -5.77 -10.10
N VAL A 214 7.19 -6.55 -11.03
CA VAL A 214 6.50 -7.73 -11.57
C VAL A 214 6.43 -8.88 -10.56
N ASP A 215 7.38 -8.96 -9.63
CA ASP A 215 7.33 -9.94 -8.53
C ASP A 215 6.25 -9.58 -7.53
N ALA A 216 6.17 -8.32 -7.08
CA ALA A 216 5.12 -7.80 -6.22
C ALA A 216 3.73 -7.96 -6.85
N TRP A 217 3.59 -7.59 -8.12
CA TRP A 217 2.36 -7.79 -8.88
C TRP A 217 1.89 -9.25 -8.88
N THR A 218 2.81 -10.16 -9.18
CA THR A 218 2.52 -11.60 -9.21
C THR A 218 2.15 -12.12 -7.82
N GLU A 219 2.82 -11.65 -6.77
CA GLU A 219 2.54 -12.06 -5.40
C GLU A 219 1.13 -11.63 -4.96
N VAL A 220 0.74 -10.40 -5.26
CA VAL A 220 -0.63 -9.92 -5.00
C VAL A 220 -1.66 -10.75 -5.76
N LYS A 221 -1.42 -11.05 -7.05
CA LYS A 221 -2.34 -11.90 -7.83
C LYS A 221 -2.48 -13.31 -7.27
N LYS A 222 -1.39 -13.92 -6.81
CA LYS A 222 -1.42 -15.23 -6.12
C LYS A 222 -2.19 -15.15 -4.81
N LEU A 223 -1.85 -14.20 -3.94
CA LEU A 223 -2.47 -14.03 -2.62
C LEU A 223 -4.00 -13.93 -2.72
N TRP A 224 -4.47 -13.21 -3.73
CA TRP A 224 -5.89 -12.96 -3.93
C TRP A 224 -6.57 -13.92 -4.91
N ASN A 225 -5.80 -14.88 -5.46
CA ASN A 225 -6.28 -15.85 -6.45
C ASN A 225 -6.92 -15.16 -7.68
N LEU A 226 -6.22 -14.15 -8.18
CA LEU A 226 -6.56 -13.45 -9.42
C LEU A 226 -5.87 -14.11 -10.60
N SER A 227 -6.50 -14.07 -11.78
CA SER A 227 -5.89 -14.52 -13.02
C SER A 227 -4.99 -13.45 -13.66
N MET A 228 -4.26 -13.84 -14.68
CA MET A 228 -3.57 -12.95 -15.62
C MET A 228 -4.09 -13.25 -17.03
N ASP A 229 -4.14 -12.25 -17.90
CA ASP A 229 -4.28 -12.55 -19.32
C ASP A 229 -2.93 -12.97 -19.93
N GLN A 230 -2.95 -13.37 -21.20
CA GLN A 230 -1.73 -13.87 -21.86
C GLN A 230 -0.71 -12.75 -22.09
N ALA A 231 -1.15 -11.52 -22.40
CA ALA A 231 -0.26 -10.40 -22.66
C ALA A 231 0.45 -9.95 -21.37
N GLU A 232 -0.28 -9.86 -20.27
CA GLU A 232 0.25 -9.59 -18.94
C GLU A 232 1.30 -10.64 -18.53
N HIS A 233 0.98 -11.93 -18.67
CA HIS A 233 1.89 -13.02 -18.35
C HIS A 233 3.19 -12.97 -19.19
N ASP A 234 3.07 -12.70 -20.48
CA ASP A 234 4.22 -12.64 -21.39
C ASP A 234 5.11 -11.44 -21.07
N ALA A 235 4.53 -10.28 -20.76
CA ALA A 235 5.27 -9.09 -20.34
C ALA A 235 6.03 -9.32 -19.03
N ILE A 236 5.40 -9.94 -18.03
CA ILE A 236 6.05 -10.31 -16.76
C ILE A 236 7.21 -11.28 -17.00
N THR A 237 7.01 -12.26 -17.88
CA THR A 237 8.04 -13.25 -18.23
C THR A 237 9.23 -12.56 -18.92
N GLU A 238 8.98 -11.63 -19.83
CA GLU A 238 10.02 -10.85 -20.52
C GLU A 238 10.83 -10.02 -19.53
N VAL A 239 10.18 -9.31 -18.60
CA VAL A 239 10.88 -8.54 -17.56
C VAL A 239 11.76 -9.45 -16.72
N ARG A 240 11.23 -10.59 -16.24
CA ARG A 240 11.97 -11.55 -15.41
C ARG A 240 13.18 -12.16 -16.10
N ALA A 241 13.11 -12.34 -17.40
CA ALA A 241 14.24 -12.86 -18.18
C ALA A 241 15.45 -11.89 -18.18
N ASN A 242 15.24 -10.63 -17.82
CA ASN A 242 16.26 -9.58 -17.74
C ASN A 242 16.63 -9.21 -16.28
N CYS A 243 16.09 -9.91 -15.30
CA CYS A 243 16.42 -9.78 -13.89
C CYS A 243 17.61 -10.66 -13.51
#